data_8871171651e2cefaab74ce7cc8fe5843
#
_entry.id   8871171651e2cefaab74ce7cc8fe5843
#
_cell.length_a   1.000
_cell.length_b   1.000
_cell.length_c   1.000
_cell.angle_alpha   90.00
_cell.angle_beta   90.00
_cell.angle_gamma   90.00
#
_symmetry.space_group_name_H-M   'P 1'
#
loop_
_entity.id
_entity.type
_entity.pdbx_description
1 polymer ?
#
loop_
_entity_poly.entity_id
_entity_poly.type
_entity_poly.pdbx_seq_one_letter_code
_entity_poly.pdbx_strand_id
1 'polypeptide(L)'
;MNILSSWQRFSPRRIVKSLGLVVLCWVLIGCSAPTQASNKVVDSDFETKVLQVIRNHPEAIVESVQAYQQKQQEQQQQSQKALLEQMKANPKSVIGDSPTEGNSARKIVLLEFSDFQCPYCGQAFQTTKQFMATHQNQVTLVYKNFPLIRIHREAMPAAKAAWAAYQQGKFWQFHDALFENQDKLGESFYVSTAKALNLDLKKFDQDRNSKATEAAIQEDVGMAEKLGIGGTPFFIMNGEPISGAPEIADLEKLLVQVSKS
;
A
#
# COMPACT_ATOMS: atom_id res chain seq x y z
N MET A 1 50.09 -41.36 -16.22
CA MET A 1 51.39 -41.02 -16.87
C MET A 1 51.55 -39.52 -16.80
N ASN A 2 52.52 -39.13 -15.94
CA ASN A 2 53.31 -37.88 -15.91
C ASN A 2 52.57 -36.53 -15.71
N ILE A 3 52.67 -35.91 -14.53
CA ILE A 3 53.82 -35.40 -13.71
C ILE A 3 54.28 -34.01 -14.18
N LEU A 4 54.42 -33.16 -13.15
CA LEU A 4 55.38 -32.07 -12.92
C LEU A 4 54.87 -30.67 -13.32
N SER A 5 54.63 -29.83 -12.35
CA SER A 5 55.55 -29.03 -11.51
C SER A 5 55.91 -27.67 -12.14
N SER A 6 55.66 -26.61 -11.45
CA SER A 6 56.67 -25.55 -11.36
C SER A 6 56.49 -24.67 -10.12
N TRP A 7 57.41 -24.85 -9.22
CA TRP A 7 57.80 -23.94 -8.16
C TRP A 7 58.58 -22.78 -8.77
N GLN A 8 58.32 -21.55 -8.36
CA GLN A 8 59.32 -20.46 -8.37
C GLN A 8 58.81 -19.36 -7.43
N ARG A 9 59.43 -19.02 -6.49
CA ARG A 9 60.73 -18.63 -5.91
C ARG A 9 60.46 -17.43 -5.02
N PHE A 10 60.63 -17.60 -3.73
CA PHE A 10 60.85 -16.55 -2.75
C PHE A 10 62.14 -15.81 -3.07
N SER A 11 62.08 -14.47 -3.08
CA SER A 11 63.21 -13.59 -3.10
C SER A 11 63.30 -12.87 -1.76
N PRO A 12 64.37 -13.05 -0.98
CA PRO A 12 64.57 -12.33 0.27
C PRO A 12 65.44 -11.10 0.02
N ARG A 13 64.84 -9.92 0.00
CA ARG A 13 65.61 -8.65 0.14
C ARG A 13 64.62 -7.51 0.42
N ARG A 14 64.48 -7.17 1.71
CA ARG A 14 64.31 -5.78 2.24
C ARG A 14 63.86 -5.86 3.71
N ILE A 15 64.71 -6.44 4.53
CA ILE A 15 64.76 -6.20 5.96
C ILE A 15 65.92 -5.22 6.11
N VAL A 16 65.67 -3.98 6.33
CA VAL A 16 66.44 -2.93 6.97
C VAL A 16 65.82 -1.61 6.54
N LYS A 17 64.93 -1.09 7.36
CA LYS A 17 64.63 0.36 7.57
C LYS A 17 63.26 0.50 8.23
N SER A 18 63.14 0.12 9.47
CA SER A 18 61.98 0.42 10.29
C SER A 18 62.33 0.42 11.78
N LEU A 19 63.47 1.00 12.14
CA LEU A 19 63.86 1.14 13.56
C LEU A 19 63.91 2.64 13.99
N GLY A 20 63.21 3.51 13.29
CA GLY A 20 63.24 4.95 13.55
C GLY A 20 61.88 5.60 13.84
N LEU A 21 60.78 4.84 13.90
CA LEU A 21 59.44 5.44 14.01
C LEU A 21 58.62 4.95 15.23
N VAL A 22 59.25 4.32 16.21
CA VAL A 22 58.56 3.79 17.41
C VAL A 22 58.68 4.73 18.61
N VAL A 23 59.47 5.76 18.57
CA VAL A 23 59.69 6.67 19.71
C VAL A 23 58.83 7.94 19.67
N LEU A 24 58.08 8.24 18.60
CA LEU A 24 57.26 9.45 18.51
C LEU A 24 55.75 9.26 18.71
N CYS A 25 55.28 8.07 19.06
CA CYS A 25 53.85 7.80 19.31
C CYS A 25 53.43 7.73 20.78
N TRP A 26 54.29 8.11 21.72
CA TRP A 26 54.01 8.03 23.18
C TRP A 26 53.65 9.35 23.85
N VAL A 27 53.39 10.41 23.12
CA VAL A 27 53.06 11.75 23.71
C VAL A 27 51.67 12.27 23.33
N LEU A 28 50.82 11.49 22.60
CA LEU A 28 49.45 11.89 22.31
C LEU A 28 48.39 10.96 22.90
N ILE A 29 48.67 10.36 24.10
CA ILE A 29 47.60 9.86 24.95
C ILE A 29 47.18 11.03 25.86
N GLY A 30 46.72 12.10 25.23
CA GLY A 30 45.98 13.17 25.89
C GLY A 30 44.53 12.74 26.02
N CYS A 31 44.09 12.52 27.23
CA CYS A 31 42.73 12.58 27.77
C CYS A 31 41.59 12.58 26.74
N SER A 32 41.18 11.42 26.28
CA SER A 32 39.80 11.22 25.88
C SER A 32 38.99 11.15 27.17
N ALA A 33 38.54 12.27 27.67
CA ALA A 33 37.48 12.30 28.66
C ALA A 33 36.27 11.56 28.00
N PRO A 34 35.66 10.60 28.68
CA PRO A 34 34.41 10.04 28.22
C PRO A 34 33.45 11.22 28.10
N THR A 35 32.96 11.46 26.89
CA THR A 35 31.83 12.34 26.66
C THR A 35 30.66 11.64 27.39
N GLN A 36 30.48 11.96 28.66
CA GLN A 36 29.25 11.63 29.33
C GLN A 36 28.15 12.31 28.52
N ALA A 37 27.40 11.51 27.78
CA ALA A 37 26.09 11.93 27.35
C ALA A 37 25.38 12.44 28.61
N SER A 38 25.26 13.76 28.70
CA SER A 38 24.51 14.42 29.77
C SER A 38 23.07 13.89 29.63
N ASN A 39 22.79 12.80 30.32
CA ASN A 39 21.44 12.54 30.76
C ASN A 39 21.07 13.75 31.61
N LYS A 40 20.41 14.74 31.00
CA LYS A 40 19.71 15.77 31.78
C LYS A 40 18.70 14.99 32.63
N VAL A 41 19.10 14.67 33.85
CA VAL A 41 18.19 14.26 34.88
C VAL A 41 17.20 15.42 34.97
N VAL A 42 15.99 15.21 34.50
CA VAL A 42 14.90 16.18 34.66
C VAL A 42 14.81 16.37 36.15
N ASP A 43 14.92 17.61 36.60
CA ASP A 43 14.85 17.93 38.03
C ASP A 43 13.53 17.35 38.58
N SER A 44 13.64 16.46 39.56
CA SER A 44 12.50 15.77 40.17
C SER A 44 11.46 16.74 40.74
N ASP A 45 11.91 17.92 41.17
CA ASP A 45 11.04 18.98 41.66
C ASP A 45 10.28 19.64 40.47
N PHE A 46 10.94 19.84 39.34
CA PHE A 46 10.27 20.32 38.13
C PHE A 46 9.23 19.32 37.60
N GLU A 47 9.58 18.04 37.51
CA GLU A 47 8.65 16.98 37.12
C GLU A 47 7.43 16.92 38.03
N THR A 48 7.64 16.99 39.33
CA THR A 48 6.56 17.00 40.35
C THR A 48 5.64 18.20 40.15
N LYS A 49 6.19 19.39 39.91
CA LYS A 49 5.41 20.61 39.69
C LYS A 49 4.59 20.52 38.37
N VAL A 50 5.17 20.00 37.31
CA VAL A 50 4.46 19.79 36.04
C VAL A 50 3.29 18.82 36.22
N LEU A 51 3.52 17.69 36.89
CA LEU A 51 2.45 16.72 37.16
C LEU A 51 1.35 17.32 38.06
N GLN A 52 1.70 18.17 39.01
CA GLN A 52 0.73 18.87 39.87
C GLN A 52 -0.13 19.86 39.08
N VAL A 53 0.48 20.65 38.18
CA VAL A 53 -0.26 21.56 37.26
C VAL A 53 -1.22 20.77 36.37
N ILE A 54 -0.76 19.67 35.77
CA ILE A 54 -1.60 18.81 34.94
C ILE A 54 -2.79 18.24 35.73
N ARG A 55 -2.55 17.79 36.96
CA ARG A 55 -3.61 17.24 37.85
C ARG A 55 -4.61 18.30 38.32
N ASN A 56 -4.15 19.54 38.49
CA ASN A 56 -5.00 20.64 38.93
C ASN A 56 -5.82 21.25 37.77
N HIS A 57 -5.35 21.05 36.51
CA HIS A 57 -5.96 21.60 35.29
C HIS A 57 -6.15 20.52 34.22
N PRO A 58 -6.89 19.42 34.51
CA PRO A 58 -7.10 18.33 33.57
C PRO A 58 -7.85 18.79 32.30
N GLU A 59 -8.66 19.85 32.42
CA GLU A 59 -9.38 20.50 31.29
C GLU A 59 -8.43 20.96 30.20
N ALA A 60 -7.24 21.48 30.53
CA ALA A 60 -6.27 21.95 29.55
C ALA A 60 -5.75 20.79 28.65
N ILE A 61 -5.62 19.59 29.20
CA ILE A 61 -5.25 18.38 28.43
C ILE A 61 -6.40 17.99 27.50
N VAL A 62 -7.64 17.98 28.03
CA VAL A 62 -8.84 17.62 27.23
C VAL A 62 -9.02 18.61 26.07
N GLU A 63 -8.93 19.91 26.34
CA GLU A 63 -9.01 20.96 25.29
C GLU A 63 -7.91 20.80 24.24
N SER A 64 -6.67 20.52 24.66
CA SER A 64 -5.54 20.30 23.75
C SER A 64 -5.76 19.09 22.83
N VAL A 65 -6.28 17.99 23.41
CA VAL A 65 -6.60 16.77 22.64
C VAL A 65 -7.76 17.04 21.68
N GLN A 66 -8.79 17.72 22.12
CA GLN A 66 -9.94 18.08 21.25
C GLN A 66 -9.51 18.99 20.09
N ALA A 67 -8.73 20.02 20.37
CA ALA A 67 -8.19 20.91 19.34
C ALA A 67 -7.31 20.17 18.33
N TYR A 68 -6.49 19.22 18.80
CA TYR A 68 -5.68 18.37 17.93
C TYR A 68 -6.56 17.46 17.07
N GLN A 69 -7.57 16.82 17.64
CA GLN A 69 -8.51 15.95 16.91
C GLN A 69 -9.29 16.73 15.86
N GLN A 70 -9.79 17.93 16.22
CA GLN A 70 -10.48 18.81 15.27
C GLN A 70 -9.57 19.17 14.09
N LYS A 71 -8.34 19.58 14.36
CA LYS A 71 -7.36 19.90 13.31
C LYS A 71 -7.09 18.70 12.39
N GLN A 72 -6.95 17.49 12.95
CA GLN A 72 -6.77 16.27 12.14
C GLN A 72 -7.99 16.01 11.26
N GLN A 73 -9.19 16.16 11.81
CA GLN A 73 -10.44 15.98 11.06
C GLN A 73 -10.59 16.99 9.91
N GLU A 74 -10.29 18.25 10.17
CA GLU A 74 -10.30 19.31 9.15
C GLU A 74 -9.29 19.01 8.02
N GLN A 75 -8.07 18.60 8.37
CA GLN A 75 -7.04 18.20 7.39
C GLN A 75 -7.49 16.99 6.56
N GLN A 76 -8.10 15.99 7.19
CA GLN A 76 -8.64 14.82 6.49
C GLN A 76 -9.75 15.21 5.51
N GLN A 77 -10.71 16.05 5.94
CA GLN A 77 -11.78 16.52 5.09
C GLN A 77 -11.27 17.35 3.91
N GLN A 78 -10.27 18.22 4.14
CA GLN A 78 -9.63 18.98 3.06
C GLN A 78 -8.93 18.09 2.05
N SER A 79 -8.18 17.07 2.53
CA SER A 79 -7.49 16.09 1.67
C SER A 79 -8.48 15.27 0.84
N GLN A 80 -9.56 14.81 1.46
CA GLN A 80 -10.62 14.06 0.79
C GLN A 80 -11.28 14.92 -0.30
N LYS A 81 -11.67 16.14 0.05
CA LYS A 81 -12.29 17.08 -0.91
C LYS A 81 -11.36 17.38 -2.08
N ALA A 82 -10.10 17.68 -1.82
CA ALA A 82 -9.12 17.95 -2.87
C ALA A 82 -8.96 16.78 -3.83
N LEU A 83 -8.93 15.54 -3.31
CA LEU A 83 -8.81 14.34 -4.13
C LEU A 83 -10.07 14.09 -4.97
N LEU A 84 -11.26 14.28 -4.42
CA LEU A 84 -12.52 14.16 -5.18
C LEU A 84 -12.62 15.23 -6.28
N GLU A 85 -12.23 16.46 -6.01
CA GLU A 85 -12.17 17.53 -7.03
C GLU A 85 -11.12 17.22 -8.12
N GLN A 86 -9.99 16.66 -7.75
CA GLN A 86 -9.01 16.17 -8.73
C GLN A 86 -9.59 15.08 -9.63
N MET A 87 -10.36 14.14 -9.06
CA MET A 87 -11.06 13.08 -9.83
C MET A 87 -12.09 13.67 -10.79
N LYS A 88 -12.80 14.73 -10.41
CA LYS A 88 -13.74 15.44 -11.30
C LYS A 88 -13.00 16.11 -12.44
N ALA A 89 -11.95 16.86 -12.13
CA ALA A 89 -11.20 17.63 -13.13
C ALA A 89 -10.38 16.75 -14.07
N ASN A 90 -9.80 15.65 -13.56
CA ASN A 90 -8.97 14.71 -14.33
C ASN A 90 -9.11 13.29 -13.79
N PRO A 91 -10.17 12.55 -14.18
CA PRO A 91 -10.42 11.18 -13.69
C PRO A 91 -9.26 10.21 -13.93
N LYS A 92 -8.45 10.45 -14.97
CA LYS A 92 -7.29 9.59 -15.28
C LYS A 92 -6.20 9.66 -14.22
N SER A 93 -6.08 10.78 -13.51
CA SER A 93 -4.96 11.04 -12.58
C SER A 93 -4.90 10.09 -11.38
N VAL A 94 -6.00 9.38 -11.09
CA VAL A 94 -6.12 8.49 -9.93
C VAL A 94 -6.09 7.00 -10.29
N ILE A 95 -5.93 6.68 -11.58
CA ILE A 95 -5.87 5.29 -12.05
C ILE A 95 -4.56 4.64 -11.59
N GLY A 96 -3.42 5.32 -11.80
CA GLY A 96 -2.09 4.74 -11.55
C GLY A 96 -1.85 3.50 -12.40
N ASP A 97 -1.21 2.52 -11.78
CA ASP A 97 -0.92 1.21 -12.38
C ASP A 97 -2.02 0.17 -12.11
N SER A 98 -3.19 0.60 -11.64
CA SER A 98 -4.29 -0.32 -11.29
C SER A 98 -4.91 -0.98 -12.51
N PRO A 99 -5.42 -2.22 -12.38
CA PRO A 99 -6.13 -2.91 -13.44
C PRO A 99 -7.33 -2.11 -13.94
N THR A 100 -7.46 -2.02 -15.26
CA THR A 100 -8.57 -1.29 -15.90
C THR A 100 -9.29 -2.17 -16.93
N GLU A 101 -10.61 -1.97 -17.07
CA GLU A 101 -11.44 -2.58 -18.10
C GLU A 101 -12.36 -1.52 -18.73
N GLY A 102 -12.78 -1.73 -19.99
CA GLY A 102 -13.71 -0.86 -20.68
C GLY A 102 -13.03 0.21 -21.53
N ASN A 103 -13.56 1.45 -21.49
CA ASN A 103 -13.16 2.51 -22.44
C ASN A 103 -11.74 3.03 -22.19
N SER A 104 -10.87 2.88 -23.19
CA SER A 104 -9.47 3.35 -23.14
C SER A 104 -9.34 4.89 -23.11
N ALA A 105 -10.38 5.64 -23.49
CA ALA A 105 -10.36 7.12 -23.45
C ALA A 105 -10.36 7.66 -22.00
N ARG A 106 -10.86 6.85 -21.05
CA ARG A 106 -10.82 7.15 -19.60
C ARG A 106 -11.46 8.49 -19.23
N LYS A 107 -12.54 8.87 -19.92
CA LYS A 107 -13.29 10.10 -19.65
C LYS A 107 -14.22 9.94 -18.46
N ILE A 108 -14.89 8.79 -18.37
CA ILE A 108 -15.69 8.40 -17.22
C ILE A 108 -14.98 7.23 -16.57
N VAL A 109 -14.55 7.43 -15.34
CA VAL A 109 -13.76 6.45 -14.56
C VAL A 109 -14.57 6.05 -13.34
N LEU A 110 -14.87 4.77 -13.23
CA LEU A 110 -15.47 4.13 -12.07
C LEU A 110 -14.37 3.42 -11.27
N LEU A 111 -13.99 4.00 -10.14
CA LEU A 111 -13.10 3.33 -9.19
C LEU A 111 -13.94 2.41 -8.31
N GLU A 112 -13.47 1.17 -8.12
CA GLU A 112 -14.01 0.21 -7.17
C GLU A 112 -12.93 -0.14 -6.14
N PHE A 113 -13.12 0.28 -4.88
CA PHE A 113 -12.32 -0.18 -3.74
C PHE A 113 -12.95 -1.44 -3.19
N SER A 114 -12.23 -2.55 -3.28
CA SER A 114 -12.82 -3.86 -3.10
C SER A 114 -11.90 -4.84 -2.38
N ASP A 115 -12.51 -5.88 -1.80
CA ASP A 115 -11.86 -6.97 -1.08
C ASP A 115 -12.44 -8.30 -1.58
N PHE A 116 -11.59 -9.18 -2.09
CA PHE A 116 -12.00 -10.46 -2.68
C PHE A 116 -12.69 -11.39 -1.68
N GLN A 117 -12.50 -11.22 -0.38
CA GLN A 117 -13.17 -12.04 0.63
C GLN A 117 -14.45 -11.39 1.18
N CYS A 118 -14.70 -10.11 0.88
CA CYS A 118 -15.88 -9.40 1.38
C CYS A 118 -17.17 -9.91 0.67
N PRO A 119 -18.19 -10.38 1.41
CA PRO A 119 -19.43 -10.86 0.80
C PRO A 119 -20.18 -9.78 0.02
N TYR A 120 -20.16 -8.53 0.51
CA TYR A 120 -20.80 -7.40 -0.17
C TYR A 120 -20.06 -7.01 -1.46
N CYS A 121 -18.73 -7.25 -1.54
CA CYS A 121 -17.98 -7.10 -2.79
C CYS A 121 -18.38 -8.17 -3.80
N GLY A 122 -18.65 -9.40 -3.36
CA GLY A 122 -19.20 -10.46 -4.21
C GLY A 122 -20.59 -10.11 -4.77
N GLN A 123 -21.44 -9.43 -3.99
CA GLN A 123 -22.73 -8.90 -4.48
C GLN A 123 -22.50 -7.78 -5.51
N ALA A 124 -21.63 -6.81 -5.19
CA ALA A 124 -21.29 -5.70 -6.07
C ALA A 124 -20.66 -6.16 -7.39
N PHE A 125 -19.85 -7.22 -7.37
CA PHE A 125 -19.26 -7.83 -8.55
C PHE A 125 -20.31 -8.16 -9.62
N GLN A 126 -21.45 -8.76 -9.24
CA GLN A 126 -22.51 -9.09 -10.19
C GLN A 126 -23.13 -7.84 -10.82
N THR A 127 -23.40 -6.81 -10.00
CA THR A 127 -23.94 -5.52 -10.46
C THR A 127 -22.95 -4.80 -11.37
N THR A 128 -21.69 -4.74 -10.98
CA THR A 128 -20.63 -4.07 -11.76
C THR A 128 -20.42 -4.78 -13.10
N LYS A 129 -20.40 -6.11 -13.10
CA LYS A 129 -20.27 -6.91 -14.32
C LYS A 129 -21.44 -6.66 -15.30
N GLN A 130 -22.66 -6.61 -14.80
CA GLN A 130 -23.84 -6.29 -15.59
C GLN A 130 -23.81 -4.85 -16.14
N PHE A 131 -23.44 -3.88 -15.31
CA PHE A 131 -23.29 -2.48 -15.70
C PHE A 131 -22.21 -2.32 -16.80
N MET A 132 -21.04 -2.92 -16.61
CA MET A 132 -19.95 -2.84 -17.59
C MET A 132 -20.28 -3.54 -18.91
N ALA A 133 -21.08 -4.61 -18.91
CA ALA A 133 -21.52 -5.27 -20.15
C ALA A 133 -22.26 -4.31 -21.10
N THR A 134 -22.98 -3.31 -20.56
CA THR A 134 -23.73 -2.32 -21.34
C THR A 134 -22.94 -1.01 -21.57
N HIS A 135 -21.99 -0.66 -20.67
CA HIS A 135 -21.31 0.64 -20.68
C HIS A 135 -19.79 0.57 -20.93
N GLN A 136 -19.24 -0.61 -21.29
CA GLN A 136 -17.81 -0.79 -21.54
C GLN A 136 -17.21 0.17 -22.60
N ASN A 137 -18.03 0.70 -23.52
CA ASN A 137 -17.59 1.66 -24.54
C ASN A 137 -17.58 3.12 -24.00
N GLN A 138 -18.11 3.37 -22.81
CA GLN A 138 -18.28 4.69 -22.22
C GLN A 138 -17.50 4.84 -20.92
N VAL A 139 -17.53 3.81 -20.07
CA VAL A 139 -16.95 3.80 -18.74
C VAL A 139 -15.65 3.00 -18.71
N THR A 140 -14.69 3.47 -17.93
CA THR A 140 -13.49 2.71 -17.53
C THR A 140 -13.66 2.27 -16.09
N LEU A 141 -13.77 0.98 -15.85
CA LEU A 141 -13.69 0.39 -14.52
C LEU A 141 -12.23 0.29 -14.10
N VAL A 142 -11.95 0.66 -12.85
CA VAL A 142 -10.62 0.57 -12.23
C VAL A 142 -10.77 -0.17 -10.91
N TYR A 143 -10.07 -1.28 -10.75
CA TYR A 143 -10.06 -2.03 -9.51
C TYR A 143 -8.97 -1.51 -8.56
N LYS A 144 -9.36 -1.17 -7.34
CA LYS A 144 -8.50 -0.72 -6.25
C LYS A 144 -8.54 -1.72 -5.11
N ASN A 145 -7.40 -2.28 -4.75
CA ASN A 145 -7.33 -3.23 -3.64
C ASN A 145 -7.54 -2.53 -2.30
N PHE A 146 -8.52 -2.97 -1.53
CA PHE A 146 -8.70 -2.53 -0.16
C PHE A 146 -8.95 -3.73 0.77
N PRO A 147 -7.93 -4.60 0.99
CA PRO A 147 -8.06 -5.81 1.76
C PRO A 147 -8.26 -5.50 3.25
N LEU A 148 -9.40 -5.92 3.81
CA LEU A 148 -9.78 -5.72 5.20
C LEU A 148 -9.14 -6.79 6.11
N ILE A 149 -7.81 -6.78 6.20
CA ILE A 149 -6.99 -7.85 6.82
C ILE A 149 -7.33 -8.17 8.28
N ARG A 150 -8.00 -7.25 9.00
CA ARG A 150 -8.40 -7.47 10.40
C ARG A 150 -9.59 -8.41 10.55
N ILE A 151 -10.40 -8.56 9.50
CA ILE A 151 -11.63 -9.37 9.52
C ILE A 151 -11.65 -10.42 8.42
N HIS A 152 -10.84 -10.27 7.37
CA HIS A 152 -10.78 -11.16 6.23
C HIS A 152 -9.36 -11.72 6.06
N ARG A 153 -9.18 -12.97 6.47
CA ARG A 153 -7.86 -13.63 6.47
C ARG A 153 -7.27 -13.80 5.07
N GLU A 154 -8.13 -14.08 4.09
CA GLU A 154 -7.72 -14.32 2.70
C GLU A 154 -7.70 -13.05 1.84
N ALA A 155 -8.08 -11.88 2.38
CA ALA A 155 -8.13 -10.62 1.62
C ALA A 155 -6.77 -10.24 1.01
N MET A 156 -5.71 -10.21 1.81
CA MET A 156 -4.36 -9.87 1.33
C MET A 156 -3.77 -10.97 0.43
N PRO A 157 -3.84 -12.27 0.76
CA PRO A 157 -3.40 -13.32 -0.15
C PRO A 157 -4.10 -13.29 -1.51
N ALA A 158 -5.42 -13.09 -1.55
CA ALA A 158 -6.19 -12.98 -2.79
C ALA A 158 -5.80 -11.75 -3.62
N ALA A 159 -5.62 -10.58 -2.98
CA ALA A 159 -5.15 -9.37 -3.64
C ALA A 159 -3.77 -9.55 -4.27
N LYS A 160 -2.83 -10.18 -3.56
CA LYS A 160 -1.48 -10.49 -4.06
C LYS A 160 -1.53 -11.47 -5.24
N ALA A 161 -2.39 -12.48 -5.19
CA ALA A 161 -2.58 -13.44 -6.27
C ALA A 161 -3.18 -12.77 -7.53
N ALA A 162 -4.21 -11.94 -7.36
CA ALA A 162 -4.82 -11.18 -8.46
C ALA A 162 -3.82 -10.22 -9.11
N TRP A 163 -2.99 -9.53 -8.30
CA TRP A 163 -1.93 -8.67 -8.80
C TRP A 163 -0.87 -9.44 -9.61
N ALA A 164 -0.47 -10.63 -9.14
CA ALA A 164 0.46 -11.48 -9.90
C ALA A 164 -0.14 -11.94 -11.25
N ALA A 165 -1.44 -12.22 -11.29
CA ALA A 165 -2.15 -12.48 -12.55
C ALA A 165 -2.20 -11.24 -13.45
N TYR A 166 -2.32 -10.03 -12.87
CA TYR A 166 -2.22 -8.76 -13.58
C TYR A 166 -0.89 -8.59 -14.31
N GLN A 167 0.23 -8.94 -13.65
CA GLN A 167 1.57 -8.87 -14.25
C GLN A 167 1.75 -9.81 -15.46
N GLN A 168 0.79 -10.70 -15.68
CA GLN A 168 0.74 -11.61 -16.81
C GLN A 168 -0.49 -11.38 -17.74
N GLY A 169 -1.16 -10.22 -17.59
CA GLY A 169 -2.27 -9.79 -18.44
C GLY A 169 -3.57 -10.59 -18.21
N LYS A 170 -3.74 -11.22 -17.04
CA LYS A 170 -4.90 -12.06 -16.72
C LYS A 170 -5.66 -11.60 -15.46
N PHE A 171 -5.59 -10.30 -15.14
CA PHE A 171 -6.25 -9.79 -13.94
C PHE A 171 -7.74 -10.10 -13.92
N TRP A 172 -8.50 -9.71 -14.94
CA TRP A 172 -9.96 -9.80 -14.91
C TRP A 172 -10.46 -11.25 -14.86
N GLN A 173 -9.79 -12.16 -15.57
CA GLN A 173 -10.13 -13.59 -15.51
C GLN A 173 -9.86 -14.16 -14.12
N PHE A 174 -8.77 -13.73 -13.47
CA PHE A 174 -8.43 -14.16 -12.11
C PHE A 174 -9.38 -13.53 -11.09
N HIS A 175 -9.66 -12.24 -11.23
CA HIS A 175 -10.63 -11.47 -10.45
C HIS A 175 -12.02 -12.12 -10.44
N ASP A 176 -12.55 -12.44 -11.61
CA ASP A 176 -13.84 -13.10 -11.75
C ASP A 176 -13.84 -14.46 -11.05
N ALA A 177 -12.79 -15.26 -11.24
CA ALA A 177 -12.66 -16.56 -10.58
C ALA A 177 -12.64 -16.44 -9.05
N LEU A 178 -12.00 -15.39 -8.49
CA LEU A 178 -11.99 -15.17 -7.03
C LEU A 178 -13.38 -14.83 -6.51
N PHE A 179 -14.11 -13.91 -7.13
CA PHE A 179 -15.46 -13.53 -6.69
C PHE A 179 -16.50 -14.64 -6.90
N GLU A 180 -16.40 -15.40 -7.97
CA GLU A 180 -17.29 -16.53 -8.24
C GLU A 180 -17.05 -17.72 -7.27
N ASN A 181 -15.94 -17.73 -6.54
CA ASN A 181 -15.55 -18.82 -5.64
C ASN A 181 -15.03 -18.30 -4.28
N GLN A 182 -15.70 -17.29 -3.70
CA GLN A 182 -15.28 -16.70 -2.43
C GLN A 182 -15.18 -17.72 -1.27
N ASP A 183 -15.97 -18.78 -1.30
CA ASP A 183 -15.95 -19.90 -0.35
C ASP A 183 -14.71 -20.80 -0.45
N LYS A 184 -13.97 -20.71 -1.57
CA LYS A 184 -12.78 -21.54 -1.86
C LYS A 184 -11.47 -20.78 -1.73
N LEU A 185 -11.49 -19.48 -1.36
CA LEU A 185 -10.29 -18.66 -1.27
C LEU A 185 -9.23 -19.32 -0.39
N GLY A 186 -8.01 -19.39 -0.90
CA GLY A 186 -6.89 -20.03 -0.24
C GLY A 186 -5.82 -20.47 -1.24
N GLU A 187 -4.65 -20.87 -0.74
CA GLU A 187 -3.47 -21.16 -1.55
C GLU A 187 -3.72 -22.14 -2.70
N SER A 188 -4.40 -23.25 -2.42
CA SER A 188 -4.70 -24.28 -3.43
C SER A 188 -5.56 -23.73 -4.56
N PHE A 189 -6.52 -22.86 -4.23
CA PHE A 189 -7.39 -22.22 -5.22
C PHE A 189 -6.63 -21.22 -6.07
N TYR A 190 -5.77 -20.39 -5.48
CA TYR A 190 -4.97 -19.42 -6.23
C TYR A 190 -4.04 -20.10 -7.25
N VAL A 191 -3.34 -21.16 -6.83
CA VAL A 191 -2.45 -21.91 -7.72
C VAL A 191 -3.21 -22.65 -8.82
N SER A 192 -4.36 -23.27 -8.49
CA SER A 192 -5.18 -23.99 -9.48
C SER A 192 -5.77 -23.02 -10.52
N THR A 193 -6.22 -21.82 -10.08
CA THR A 193 -6.72 -20.77 -10.97
C THR A 193 -5.61 -20.22 -11.87
N ALA A 194 -4.41 -19.96 -11.32
CA ALA A 194 -3.26 -19.54 -12.11
C ALA A 194 -2.91 -20.57 -13.20
N LYS A 195 -2.92 -21.87 -12.85
CA LYS A 195 -2.71 -22.97 -13.81
C LYS A 195 -3.79 -23.04 -14.88
N ALA A 196 -5.06 -22.90 -14.50
CA ALA A 196 -6.20 -22.93 -15.44
C ALA A 196 -6.16 -21.76 -16.43
N LEU A 197 -5.62 -20.61 -16.01
CA LEU A 197 -5.42 -19.43 -16.86
C LEU A 197 -4.12 -19.47 -17.67
N ASN A 198 -3.36 -20.57 -17.63
CA ASN A 198 -2.07 -20.77 -18.30
C ASN A 198 -1.02 -19.71 -17.91
N LEU A 199 -0.99 -19.30 -16.63
CA LEU A 199 0.05 -18.41 -16.13
C LEU A 199 1.36 -19.19 -15.92
N ASP A 200 2.49 -18.50 -16.09
CA ASP A 200 3.79 -19.00 -15.60
C ASP A 200 3.74 -19.05 -14.07
N LEU A 201 3.67 -20.26 -13.52
CA LEU A 201 3.52 -20.48 -12.07
C LEU A 201 4.72 -19.99 -11.27
N LYS A 202 5.93 -20.07 -11.83
CA LYS A 202 7.14 -19.58 -11.17
C LYS A 202 7.10 -18.05 -11.07
N LYS A 203 6.76 -17.37 -12.18
CA LYS A 203 6.59 -15.92 -12.20
C LYS A 203 5.43 -15.48 -11.29
N PHE A 204 4.31 -16.20 -11.32
CA PHE A 204 3.16 -15.95 -10.45
C PHE A 204 3.54 -15.98 -8.96
N ASP A 205 4.30 -17.02 -8.55
CA ASP A 205 4.76 -17.14 -7.16
C ASP A 205 5.77 -16.04 -6.78
N GLN A 206 6.69 -15.68 -7.68
CA GLN A 206 7.64 -14.59 -7.47
C GLN A 206 6.93 -13.24 -7.36
N ASP A 207 6.00 -12.94 -8.27
CA ASP A 207 5.31 -11.65 -8.30
C ASP A 207 4.44 -11.46 -7.07
N ARG A 208 3.61 -12.46 -6.69
CA ARG A 208 2.72 -12.34 -5.52
C ARG A 208 3.46 -12.18 -4.19
N ASN A 209 4.72 -12.65 -4.11
CA ASN A 209 5.56 -12.52 -2.92
C ASN A 209 6.54 -11.34 -3.00
N SER A 210 6.44 -10.50 -4.04
CA SER A 210 7.35 -9.38 -4.25
C SER A 210 6.97 -8.15 -3.41
N LYS A 211 7.99 -7.35 -3.07
CA LYS A 211 7.78 -6.04 -2.44
C LYS A 211 7.03 -5.07 -3.36
N ALA A 212 7.15 -5.24 -4.68
CA ALA A 212 6.45 -4.41 -5.66
C ALA A 212 4.94 -4.65 -5.58
N THR A 213 4.49 -5.90 -5.48
CA THR A 213 3.08 -6.25 -5.28
C THR A 213 2.53 -5.68 -3.98
N GLU A 214 3.30 -5.78 -2.88
CA GLU A 214 2.90 -5.21 -1.61
C GLU A 214 2.78 -3.69 -1.68
N ALA A 215 3.75 -3.01 -2.30
CA ALA A 215 3.72 -1.56 -2.48
C ALA A 215 2.52 -1.10 -3.32
N ALA A 216 2.19 -1.80 -4.41
CA ALA A 216 1.05 -1.47 -5.25
C ALA A 216 -0.30 -1.60 -4.50
N ILE A 217 -0.46 -2.66 -3.69
CA ILE A 217 -1.65 -2.81 -2.85
C ILE A 217 -1.71 -1.72 -1.77
N GLN A 218 -0.57 -1.39 -1.15
CA GLN A 218 -0.50 -0.32 -0.14
C GLN A 218 -0.78 1.07 -0.72
N GLU A 219 -0.45 1.33 -1.98
CA GLU A 219 -0.83 2.57 -2.67
C GLU A 219 -2.35 2.71 -2.78
N ASP A 220 -3.06 1.66 -3.17
CA ASP A 220 -4.52 1.63 -3.21
C ASP A 220 -5.13 1.82 -1.81
N VAL A 221 -4.60 1.13 -0.80
CA VAL A 221 -5.02 1.28 0.61
C VAL A 221 -4.81 2.72 1.08
N GLY A 222 -3.65 3.32 0.80
CA GLY A 222 -3.35 4.71 1.17
C GLY A 222 -4.29 5.72 0.48
N MET A 223 -4.75 5.42 -0.74
CA MET A 223 -5.77 6.24 -1.41
C MET A 223 -7.13 6.11 -0.71
N ALA A 224 -7.55 4.88 -0.34
CA ALA A 224 -8.78 4.64 0.40
C ALA A 224 -8.78 5.38 1.75
N GLU A 225 -7.66 5.32 2.49
CA GLU A 225 -7.49 6.03 3.76
C GLU A 225 -7.59 7.56 3.60
N LYS A 226 -6.94 8.14 2.59
CA LYS A 226 -7.04 9.58 2.27
C LYS A 226 -8.47 9.99 1.94
N LEU A 227 -9.23 9.12 1.30
CA LEU A 227 -10.65 9.32 1.00
C LEU A 227 -11.58 9.08 2.20
N GLY A 228 -11.06 8.60 3.33
CA GLY A 228 -11.86 8.26 4.51
C GLY A 228 -12.75 7.05 4.30
N ILE A 229 -12.38 6.14 3.39
CA ILE A 229 -13.14 4.93 3.12
C ILE A 229 -12.93 3.94 4.27
N GLY A 230 -14.01 3.61 4.98
CA GLY A 230 -13.97 2.73 6.15
C GLY A 230 -14.33 1.27 5.88
N GLY A 231 -14.69 0.91 4.65
CA GLY A 231 -15.11 -0.46 4.30
C GLY A 231 -15.30 -0.67 2.81
N THR A 232 -15.57 -1.92 2.45
CA THR A 232 -15.76 -2.36 1.06
C THR A 232 -17.13 -3.01 0.85
N PRO A 233 -17.67 -2.96 -0.38
CA PRO A 233 -17.15 -2.20 -1.52
C PRO A 233 -17.41 -0.70 -1.37
N PHE A 234 -16.60 0.12 -2.05
CA PHE A 234 -16.82 1.55 -2.17
C PHE A 234 -16.51 2.00 -3.60
N PHE A 235 -17.39 2.79 -4.19
CA PHE A 235 -17.25 3.24 -5.56
C PHE A 235 -17.11 4.75 -5.66
N ILE A 236 -16.37 5.22 -6.68
CA ILE A 236 -16.30 6.64 -7.02
C ILE A 236 -16.33 6.75 -8.55
N MET A 237 -17.33 7.44 -9.09
CA MET A 237 -17.41 7.75 -10.51
C MET A 237 -17.13 9.24 -10.74
N ASN A 238 -15.98 9.58 -11.33
CA ASN A 238 -15.57 10.97 -11.57
C ASN A 238 -15.74 11.88 -10.35
N GLY A 239 -15.33 11.41 -9.15
CA GLY A 239 -15.41 12.17 -7.90
C GLY A 239 -16.74 12.09 -7.16
N GLU A 240 -17.75 11.40 -7.69
CA GLU A 240 -19.01 11.17 -7.01
C GLU A 240 -19.04 9.80 -6.34
N PRO A 241 -19.14 9.71 -5.00
CA PRO A 241 -19.00 8.46 -4.25
C PRO A 241 -20.33 7.70 -4.11
N ILE A 242 -20.24 6.35 -4.06
CA ILE A 242 -21.28 5.43 -3.59
C ILE A 242 -20.65 4.46 -2.58
N SER A 243 -21.23 4.37 -1.39
CA SER A 243 -20.80 3.43 -0.35
C SER A 243 -21.65 2.16 -0.35
N GLY A 244 -20.99 1.01 -0.16
CA GLY A 244 -21.66 -0.30 -0.16
C GLY A 244 -21.89 -0.87 -1.55
N ALA A 245 -22.57 -2.01 -1.61
CA ALA A 245 -22.92 -2.67 -2.87
C ALA A 245 -24.06 -1.90 -3.57
N PRO A 246 -23.80 -1.24 -4.73
CA PRO A 246 -24.83 -0.49 -5.42
C PRO A 246 -25.80 -1.40 -6.15
N GLU A 247 -27.02 -0.95 -6.33
CA GLU A 247 -27.90 -1.49 -7.34
C GLU A 247 -27.55 -0.93 -8.73
N ILE A 248 -27.99 -1.60 -9.80
CA ILE A 248 -27.69 -1.13 -11.16
C ILE A 248 -28.24 0.27 -11.42
N ALA A 249 -29.41 0.57 -10.87
CA ALA A 249 -30.06 1.89 -10.97
C ALA A 249 -29.22 3.00 -10.34
N ASP A 250 -28.44 2.73 -9.29
CA ASP A 250 -27.57 3.70 -8.66
C ASP A 250 -26.39 4.05 -9.58
N LEU A 251 -25.77 3.05 -10.21
CA LEU A 251 -24.70 3.25 -11.18
C LEU A 251 -25.18 3.99 -12.43
N GLU A 252 -26.37 3.65 -12.94
CA GLU A 252 -27.01 4.34 -14.08
C GLU A 252 -27.29 5.81 -13.77
N LYS A 253 -27.87 6.10 -12.62
CA LYS A 253 -28.14 7.45 -12.17
C LYS A 253 -26.85 8.28 -12.07
N LEU A 254 -25.80 7.67 -11.50
CA LEU A 254 -24.52 8.32 -11.33
C LEU A 254 -23.86 8.59 -12.68
N LEU A 255 -23.92 7.63 -13.62
CA LEU A 255 -23.42 7.79 -14.98
C LEU A 255 -24.08 8.98 -15.70
N VAL A 256 -25.42 9.12 -15.58
CA VAL A 256 -26.14 10.25 -16.16
C VAL A 256 -25.70 11.58 -15.52
N GLN A 257 -25.46 11.60 -14.21
CA GLN A 257 -25.01 12.80 -13.49
C GLN A 257 -23.63 13.26 -13.99
N VAL A 258 -22.63 12.35 -14.02
CA VAL A 258 -21.25 12.71 -14.39
C VAL A 258 -21.05 12.93 -15.89
N SER A 259 -21.98 12.44 -16.73
CA SER A 259 -21.95 12.67 -18.19
C SER A 259 -22.39 14.08 -18.59
N LYS A 260 -23.02 14.82 -17.68
CA LYS A 260 -23.52 16.20 -17.89
C LYS A 260 -22.56 17.26 -17.37
N SER A 261 -21.58 16.86 -16.58
CA SER A 261 -20.55 17.70 -15.97
C SER A 261 -19.32 17.79 -16.87
#